data_99df4f89d27f406f34e591406643a3b8
#
_entry.id   99df4f89d27f406f34e591406643a3b8
#
_cell.length_a   1.000
_cell.length_b   1.000
_cell.length_c   1.000
_cell.angle_alpha   90.00
_cell.angle_beta   90.00
_cell.angle_gamma   90.00
#
_symmetry.space_group_name_H-M   'P 1'
#
loop_
_entity.id
_entity.type
_entity.pdbx_description
1 polymer ?
#
loop_
_entity_poly.entity_id
_entity_poly.type
_entity_poly.pdbx_seq_one_letter_code
_entity_poly.pdbx_strand_id
1 'polypeptide(L)'
;MGLLNIIRRMALREKLPLREIARRTGMSRNTIKKYLNAGTIEPQFATPERQSKLDPFAEKLAGWLKTEAGKSRKQRRTLKQMHADLVVLGFDGSYGRVAAFARDWRADRQRDQQTTGRGTFVPLLFRPGEAFQFDWSEDFAVLGGERTKLQVAHIKLSHSRAFLVRAYLLQTHEMLFDAHWHGFRVFGGVPERGIYDNMKTAVDRVGRGKDRQVNMRFLAMANHYVFEPAFCNPAAGWEKGQVEKNVQDSRHRLWQPMPDFFDLAALNDWLEQQCVALWGEIPHASLPGSVADVWATEQAALMPLPPAFDGFVELSKRVSPTCLISFERNRYSVPASFANRPVSLRVYPERLVVAAEGQILCEHVRVIQRSHQLPPRTIYDWRHYLAVLHRKPGALRNGAPFAEFPPAFKQLQDLMLRKPGGDREIVDILALVLHHDEQAVLVAVEMALAEGVATKTHVLNLLHRLIDGKTIGGPDIDTPQALALRREPKANVERYDGLRARTAGGRHAS
;
A
#
# COMPACT_ATOMS: atom_id res chain seq x y z
N MET A 1 14.27 -17.70 13.09
CA MET A 1 14.51 -17.43 11.66
C MET A 1 14.22 -18.69 10.88
N GLY A 2 13.35 -18.61 9.86
CA GLY A 2 12.99 -19.80 9.09
C GLY A 2 14.17 -20.32 8.25
N LEU A 3 14.30 -21.62 8.13
CA LEU A 3 15.36 -22.29 7.38
C LEU A 3 15.43 -21.81 5.92
N LEU A 4 14.28 -21.49 5.34
CA LEU A 4 14.16 -20.93 3.99
C LEU A 4 14.93 -19.59 3.84
N ASN A 5 14.83 -18.73 4.84
CA ASN A 5 15.51 -17.44 4.83
C ASN A 5 17.03 -17.60 4.89
N ILE A 6 17.51 -18.57 5.66
CA ILE A 6 18.94 -18.92 5.75
C ILE A 6 19.45 -19.42 4.39
N ILE A 7 18.70 -20.31 3.72
CA ILE A 7 19.04 -20.84 2.39
C ILE A 7 19.08 -19.72 1.34
N ARG A 8 18.06 -18.83 1.35
CA ARG A 8 18.01 -17.69 0.41
C ARG A 8 19.14 -16.71 0.65
N ARG A 9 19.48 -16.40 1.91
CA ARG A 9 20.62 -15.55 2.24
C ARG A 9 21.92 -16.13 1.71
N MET A 10 22.18 -17.42 1.97
CA MET A 10 23.37 -18.11 1.49
C MET A 10 23.44 -18.14 -0.05
N ALA A 11 22.32 -18.32 -0.74
CA ALA A 11 22.28 -18.36 -2.20
C ALA A 11 22.41 -16.97 -2.83
N LEU A 12 21.64 -15.98 -2.35
CA LEU A 12 21.47 -14.68 -3.03
C LEU A 12 22.43 -13.60 -2.53
N ARG A 13 22.74 -13.57 -1.23
CA ARG A 13 23.70 -12.61 -0.66
C ARG A 13 25.13 -13.13 -0.66
N GLU A 14 25.34 -14.34 -0.12
CA GLU A 14 26.65 -14.94 0.01
C GLU A 14 27.11 -15.64 -1.28
N LYS A 15 26.22 -15.74 -2.30
CA LYS A 15 26.49 -16.37 -3.61
C LYS A 15 27.10 -17.77 -3.51
N LEU A 16 26.76 -18.51 -2.46
CA LEU A 16 27.31 -19.84 -2.23
C LEU A 16 26.70 -20.86 -3.22
N PRO A 17 27.51 -21.79 -3.75
CA PRO A 17 27.00 -22.85 -4.62
C PRO A 17 26.11 -23.82 -3.85
N LEU A 18 25.11 -24.41 -4.52
CA LEU A 18 24.13 -25.34 -3.89
C LEU A 18 24.78 -26.50 -3.12
N ARG A 19 25.98 -26.93 -3.53
CA ARG A 19 26.73 -27.98 -2.81
C ARG A 19 27.17 -27.51 -1.42
N GLU A 20 27.65 -26.28 -1.31
CA GLU A 20 28.10 -25.71 -0.05
C GLU A 20 26.92 -25.41 0.88
N ILE A 21 25.81 -24.90 0.33
CA ILE A 21 24.57 -24.71 1.10
C ILE A 21 24.06 -26.05 1.64
N ALA A 22 24.08 -27.11 0.84
CA ALA A 22 23.70 -28.45 1.26
C ALA A 22 24.60 -28.97 2.40
N ARG A 23 25.90 -28.76 2.31
CA ARG A 23 26.87 -29.14 3.34
C ARG A 23 26.61 -28.41 4.67
N ARG A 24 26.33 -27.10 4.61
CA ARG A 24 26.11 -26.26 5.80
C ARG A 24 24.75 -26.48 6.46
N THR A 25 23.72 -26.78 5.66
CA THR A 25 22.34 -26.96 6.16
C THR A 25 21.95 -28.39 6.44
N GLY A 26 22.76 -29.38 6.01
CA GLY A 26 22.42 -30.80 6.07
C GLY A 26 21.29 -31.25 5.13
N MET A 27 20.82 -30.37 4.25
CA MET A 27 19.70 -30.64 3.36
C MET A 27 20.14 -31.13 1.98
N SER A 28 19.28 -31.90 1.31
CA SER A 28 19.55 -32.36 -0.04
C SER A 28 19.54 -31.17 -1.02
N ARG A 29 20.40 -31.22 -2.04
CA ARG A 29 20.47 -30.19 -3.11
C ARG A 29 19.12 -29.98 -3.80
N ASN A 30 18.35 -31.06 -3.98
CA ASN A 30 17.02 -30.98 -4.59
C ASN A 30 16.02 -30.21 -3.70
N THR A 31 16.10 -30.42 -2.39
CA THR A 31 15.27 -29.72 -1.41
C THR A 31 15.61 -28.22 -1.39
N ILE A 32 16.91 -27.88 -1.43
CA ILE A 32 17.38 -26.48 -1.49
C ILE A 32 16.90 -25.82 -2.78
N LYS A 33 17.04 -26.50 -3.93
CA LYS A 33 16.56 -26.00 -5.23
C LYS A 33 15.04 -25.76 -5.22
N LYS A 34 14.29 -26.71 -4.60
CA LYS A 34 12.85 -26.57 -4.42
C LYS A 34 12.50 -25.33 -3.58
N TYR A 35 13.22 -25.09 -2.47
CA TYR A 35 12.98 -23.93 -1.61
C TYR A 35 13.39 -22.59 -2.23
N LEU A 36 14.44 -22.55 -3.04
CA LEU A 36 14.84 -21.35 -3.77
C LEU A 36 13.83 -20.97 -4.85
N ASN A 37 13.21 -21.97 -5.49
CA ASN A 37 12.22 -21.77 -6.55
C ASN A 37 10.77 -21.62 -6.01
N ALA A 38 10.50 -22.07 -4.78
CA ALA A 38 9.18 -21.97 -4.20
C ALA A 38 9.02 -20.63 -3.50
N GLY A 39 8.07 -19.82 -3.92
CA GLY A 39 7.65 -18.59 -3.21
C GLY A 39 6.90 -18.85 -1.89
N THR A 40 7.05 -20.04 -1.29
CA THR A 40 6.28 -20.50 -0.13
C THR A 40 7.06 -20.34 1.17
N ILE A 41 6.30 -20.06 2.22
CA ILE A 41 6.71 -19.88 3.61
C ILE A 41 6.85 -21.24 4.28
N GLU A 42 7.81 -21.38 5.19
CA GLU A 42 8.08 -22.59 5.97
C GLU A 42 6.82 -23.10 6.69
N PRO A 43 6.48 -24.40 6.57
CA PRO A 43 5.44 -24.97 7.41
C PRO A 43 5.92 -25.00 8.87
N GLN A 44 5.24 -24.28 9.74
CA GLN A 44 5.46 -24.37 11.19
C GLN A 44 4.64 -25.55 11.74
N PHE A 45 5.33 -26.54 12.27
CA PHE A 45 4.70 -27.57 13.10
C PHE A 45 4.44 -26.96 14.48
N ALA A 46 3.18 -26.65 14.79
CA ALA A 46 2.77 -26.28 16.13
C ALA A 46 2.94 -27.50 17.05
N THR A 47 3.96 -27.49 17.89
CA THR A 47 4.05 -28.41 19.04
C THR A 47 2.99 -27.98 20.05
N PRO A 48 2.01 -28.84 20.41
CA PRO A 48 1.02 -28.46 21.40
C PRO A 48 1.70 -28.14 22.74
N GLU A 49 1.52 -26.92 23.22
CA GLU A 49 1.97 -26.52 24.58
C GLU A 49 1.17 -27.35 25.60
N ARG A 50 1.83 -28.23 26.28
CA ARG A 50 1.25 -28.96 27.43
C ARG A 50 1.23 -28.00 28.61
N GLN A 51 0.05 -27.63 29.05
CA GLN A 51 -0.12 -26.84 30.27
C GLN A 51 0.50 -27.57 31.47
N SER A 52 1.32 -26.85 32.19
CA SER A 52 1.91 -27.36 33.44
C SER A 52 0.92 -27.19 34.59
N LYS A 53 0.85 -28.18 35.49
CA LYS A 53 0.07 -28.06 36.73
C LYS A 53 0.47 -26.83 37.60
N LEU A 54 1.66 -26.26 37.34
CA LEU A 54 2.16 -25.08 38.05
C LEU A 54 1.67 -23.76 37.43
N ASP A 55 1.21 -23.77 36.16
CA ASP A 55 0.85 -22.53 35.44
C ASP A 55 -0.21 -21.69 36.16
N PRO A 56 -1.27 -22.25 36.77
CA PRO A 56 -2.24 -21.47 37.54
C PRO A 56 -1.62 -20.78 38.77
N PHE A 57 -0.50 -21.28 39.26
CA PHE A 57 0.19 -20.80 40.49
C PHE A 57 1.46 -19.99 40.17
N ALA A 58 1.84 -19.89 38.89
CA ALA A 58 3.10 -19.31 38.46
C ALA A 58 3.25 -17.83 38.88
N GLU A 59 2.21 -17.02 38.67
CA GLU A 59 2.22 -15.60 39.08
C GLU A 59 2.37 -15.44 40.59
N LYS A 60 1.65 -16.26 41.37
CA LYS A 60 1.69 -16.23 42.84
C LYS A 60 3.06 -16.64 43.38
N LEU A 61 3.65 -17.69 42.79
CA LEU A 61 5.00 -18.14 43.15
C LEU A 61 6.05 -17.09 42.75
N ALA A 62 5.94 -16.47 41.59
CA ALA A 62 6.82 -15.37 41.18
C ALA A 62 6.71 -14.16 42.10
N GLY A 63 5.50 -13.80 42.54
CA GLY A 63 5.27 -12.76 43.53
C GLY A 63 5.94 -13.06 44.90
N TRP A 64 5.84 -14.32 45.38
CA TRP A 64 6.53 -14.75 46.60
C TRP A 64 8.05 -14.70 46.45
N LEU A 65 8.59 -15.22 45.35
CA LEU A 65 10.02 -15.17 45.06
C LEU A 65 10.55 -13.73 45.02
N LYS A 66 9.75 -12.79 44.44
CA LYS A 66 10.09 -11.35 44.42
C LYS A 66 10.11 -10.75 45.82
N THR A 67 9.11 -11.03 46.65
CA THR A 67 9.00 -10.55 48.02
C THR A 67 10.16 -11.10 48.89
N GLU A 68 10.42 -12.41 48.77
CA GLU A 68 11.49 -13.04 49.57
C GLU A 68 12.89 -12.61 49.13
N ALA A 69 13.08 -12.25 47.85
CA ALA A 69 14.37 -11.74 47.41
C ALA A 69 14.76 -10.40 48.04
N GLY A 70 13.77 -9.59 48.48
CA GLY A 70 14.00 -8.33 49.21
C GLY A 70 14.33 -8.50 50.70
N LYS A 71 14.10 -9.67 51.29
CA LYS A 71 14.33 -9.93 52.72
C LYS A 71 15.77 -10.35 53.01
N SER A 72 16.21 -10.16 54.28
CA SER A 72 17.48 -10.68 54.74
C SER A 72 17.50 -12.22 54.72
N ARG A 73 18.69 -12.84 54.59
CA ARG A 73 18.83 -14.31 54.49
C ARG A 73 18.16 -15.07 55.63
N LYS A 74 18.15 -14.49 56.83
CA LYS A 74 17.56 -15.10 58.05
C LYS A 74 16.03 -15.09 58.05
N GLN A 75 15.41 -14.21 57.28
CA GLN A 75 13.95 -13.99 57.22
C GLN A 75 13.28 -14.57 55.97
N ARG A 76 14.06 -15.18 55.06
CA ARG A 76 13.54 -15.74 53.82
C ARG A 76 12.88 -17.09 54.04
N ARG A 77 11.68 -17.27 53.51
CA ARG A 77 11.06 -18.59 53.37
C ARG A 77 11.87 -19.49 52.45
N THR A 78 11.98 -20.77 52.83
CA THR A 78 12.60 -21.77 51.96
C THR A 78 11.67 -22.18 50.84
N LEU A 79 12.22 -22.70 49.73
CA LEU A 79 11.39 -23.23 48.62
C LEU A 79 10.52 -24.41 49.08
N LYS A 80 10.92 -25.19 50.11
CA LYS A 80 10.10 -26.25 50.70
C LYS A 80 8.85 -25.67 51.38
N GLN A 81 8.99 -24.55 52.11
CA GLN A 81 7.86 -23.86 52.71
C GLN A 81 6.92 -23.28 51.64
N MET A 82 7.45 -22.66 50.55
CA MET A 82 6.63 -22.19 49.45
C MET A 82 5.89 -23.31 48.73
N HIS A 83 6.54 -24.47 48.59
CA HIS A 83 5.86 -25.68 48.03
C HIS A 83 4.72 -26.14 48.94
N ALA A 84 4.95 -26.21 50.28
CA ALA A 84 3.91 -26.54 51.26
C ALA A 84 2.73 -25.55 51.21
N ASP A 85 3.05 -24.24 51.12
CA ASP A 85 2.02 -23.20 50.96
C ASP A 85 1.21 -23.37 49.63
N LEU A 86 1.86 -23.77 48.52
CA LEU A 86 1.19 -24.06 47.26
C LEU A 86 0.29 -25.29 47.35
N VAL A 87 0.72 -26.34 48.09
CA VAL A 87 -0.09 -27.56 48.32
C VAL A 87 -1.36 -27.20 49.09
N VAL A 88 -1.27 -26.35 50.10
CA VAL A 88 -2.45 -25.84 50.84
C VAL A 88 -3.41 -25.07 49.90
N LEU A 89 -2.88 -24.44 48.85
CA LEU A 89 -3.66 -23.73 47.84
C LEU A 89 -4.20 -24.63 46.72
N GLY A 90 -3.99 -25.94 46.81
CA GLY A 90 -4.49 -26.93 45.83
C GLY A 90 -3.47 -27.36 44.76
N PHE A 91 -2.20 -27.04 44.90
CA PHE A 91 -1.17 -27.54 43.98
C PHE A 91 -0.81 -29.00 44.26
N ASP A 92 -1.06 -29.91 43.33
CA ASP A 92 -0.80 -31.36 43.44
C ASP A 92 0.50 -31.80 42.73
N GLY A 93 1.38 -30.86 42.40
CA GLY A 93 2.63 -31.12 41.69
C GLY A 93 3.83 -31.33 42.63
N SER A 94 4.92 -31.89 42.06
CA SER A 94 6.15 -32.17 42.85
C SER A 94 6.94 -30.92 43.18
N TYR A 95 7.68 -30.98 44.33
CA TYR A 95 8.68 -29.98 44.74
C TYR A 95 9.70 -29.68 43.64
N GLY A 96 10.11 -30.70 42.86
CA GLY A 96 11.06 -30.52 41.75
C GLY A 96 10.60 -29.51 40.70
N ARG A 97 9.28 -29.41 40.43
CA ARG A 97 8.72 -28.41 39.50
C ARG A 97 8.78 -26.99 40.06
N VAL A 98 8.48 -26.82 41.36
CA VAL A 98 8.62 -25.53 42.04
C VAL A 98 10.08 -25.09 42.09
N ALA A 99 11.01 -26.02 42.36
CA ALA A 99 12.45 -25.75 42.37
C ALA A 99 12.99 -25.41 40.98
N ALA A 100 12.50 -26.06 39.89
CA ALA A 100 12.85 -25.72 38.52
C ALA A 100 12.35 -24.32 38.16
N PHE A 101 11.09 -24.01 38.43
CA PHE A 101 10.52 -22.67 38.20
C PHE A 101 11.30 -21.57 38.94
N ALA A 102 11.62 -21.81 40.22
CA ALA A 102 12.38 -20.85 41.03
C ALA A 102 13.82 -20.65 40.52
N ARG A 103 14.42 -21.67 39.90
CA ARG A 103 15.76 -21.56 39.28
C ARG A 103 15.68 -20.71 38.01
N ASP A 104 14.72 -21.01 37.15
CA ASP A 104 14.52 -20.27 35.89
C ASP A 104 14.17 -18.81 36.19
N TRP A 105 13.25 -18.55 37.14
CA TRP A 105 12.90 -17.21 37.60
C TRP A 105 14.09 -16.43 38.15
N ARG A 106 14.99 -17.10 38.95
CA ARG A 106 16.19 -16.45 39.46
C ARG A 106 17.19 -16.15 38.35
N ALA A 107 17.36 -17.05 37.39
CA ALA A 107 18.23 -16.85 36.25
C ALA A 107 17.74 -15.69 35.37
N ASP A 108 16.42 -15.60 35.10
CA ASP A 108 15.84 -14.49 34.40
C ASP A 108 15.99 -13.18 35.14
N ARG A 109 15.72 -13.18 36.45
CA ARG A 109 15.93 -11.99 37.30
C ARG A 109 17.40 -11.57 37.40
N GLN A 110 18.32 -12.50 37.40
CA GLN A 110 19.77 -12.21 37.42
C GLN A 110 20.19 -11.62 36.05
N ARG A 111 19.65 -12.13 34.99
CA ARG A 111 19.81 -11.52 33.65
C ARG A 111 19.21 -10.12 33.61
N ASP A 112 17.99 -9.95 34.13
CA ASP A 112 17.34 -8.63 34.21
C ASP A 112 18.16 -7.66 35.09
N GLN A 113 18.70 -8.09 36.19
CA GLN A 113 19.55 -7.26 37.04
C GLN A 113 20.92 -6.93 36.43
N GLN A 114 21.49 -7.86 35.63
CA GLN A 114 22.72 -7.61 34.87
C GLN A 114 22.48 -6.71 33.68
N THR A 115 21.24 -6.69 33.16
CA THR A 115 20.82 -5.86 32.01
C THR A 115 20.16 -4.55 32.45
N THR A 116 19.66 -4.41 33.66
CA THR A 116 19.15 -3.15 34.22
C THR A 116 20.29 -2.25 34.75
N GLY A 117 21.26 -1.97 33.90
CA GLY A 117 22.07 -0.76 34.06
C GLY A 117 21.16 0.44 33.87
N ARG A 118 20.63 1.04 34.94
CA ARG A 118 19.74 2.20 34.91
C ARG A 118 20.36 3.30 34.02
N GLY A 119 19.92 3.39 32.75
CA GLY A 119 20.34 4.44 31.82
C GLY A 119 21.74 4.26 31.19
N THR A 120 22.40 3.09 31.32
CA THR A 120 23.65 2.79 30.64
C THR A 120 23.38 1.93 29.40
N PHE A 121 23.88 2.37 28.27
CA PHE A 121 23.74 1.68 26.99
C PHE A 121 25.11 1.22 26.48
N VAL A 122 25.18 0.03 25.91
CA VAL A 122 26.37 -0.41 25.18
C VAL A 122 26.30 0.25 23.78
N PRO A 123 27.32 1.04 23.38
CA PRO A 123 27.37 1.60 22.04
C PRO A 123 27.31 0.49 20.98
N LEU A 124 26.36 0.56 20.08
CA LEU A 124 26.23 -0.39 18.97
C LEU A 124 27.05 0.09 17.79
N LEU A 125 27.89 -0.80 17.26
CA LEU A 125 28.64 -0.62 16.03
C LEU A 125 28.07 -1.58 14.98
N PHE A 126 27.80 -1.05 13.80
CA PHE A 126 27.28 -1.80 12.67
C PHE A 126 28.28 -1.72 11.51
N ARG A 127 28.49 -2.82 10.79
CA ARG A 127 29.22 -2.85 9.55
C ARG A 127 28.46 -2.11 8.46
N PRO A 128 29.14 -1.59 7.40
CA PRO A 128 28.44 -1.12 6.20
C PRO A 128 27.46 -2.19 5.67
N GLY A 129 26.25 -1.79 5.33
CA GLY A 129 25.22 -2.67 4.80
C GLY A 129 24.63 -3.71 5.78
N GLU A 130 25.04 -3.70 7.05
CA GLU A 130 24.62 -4.72 8.02
C GLU A 130 23.14 -4.61 8.39
N ALA A 131 22.67 -3.42 8.75
CA ALA A 131 21.32 -3.30 9.30
C ALA A 131 20.66 -1.95 9.00
N PHE A 132 19.34 -1.98 8.99
CA PHE A 132 18.50 -0.79 9.10
C PHE A 132 17.56 -0.92 10.30
N GLN A 133 17.05 0.20 10.78
CA GLN A 133 16.03 0.27 11.82
C GLN A 133 14.75 0.88 11.24
N PHE A 134 13.62 0.35 11.67
CA PHE A 134 12.30 0.83 11.28
C PHE A 134 11.47 1.20 12.50
N ASP A 135 10.77 2.32 12.44
CA ASP A 135 9.80 2.73 13.45
C ASP A 135 8.63 3.52 12.85
N TRP A 136 7.50 3.52 13.58
CA TRP A 136 6.37 4.39 13.31
C TRP A 136 6.30 5.52 14.33
N SER A 137 5.97 6.72 13.87
CA SER A 137 5.59 7.84 14.73
C SER A 137 4.27 8.46 14.25
N GLU A 138 3.75 9.37 15.07
CA GLU A 138 2.56 10.16 14.74
C GLU A 138 2.95 11.63 14.69
N ASP A 139 2.60 12.29 13.58
CA ASP A 139 2.79 13.73 13.39
C ASP A 139 1.60 14.35 12.66
N PHE A 140 1.59 15.66 12.45
CA PHE A 140 0.50 16.39 11.82
C PHE A 140 1.02 17.25 10.67
N ALA A 141 0.22 17.32 9.60
CA ALA A 141 0.41 18.26 8.50
C ALA A 141 -0.93 18.89 8.12
N VAL A 142 -0.89 19.98 7.41
CA VAL A 142 -2.05 20.54 6.71
C VAL A 142 -2.04 19.97 5.29
N LEU A 143 -3.10 19.28 4.91
CA LEU A 143 -3.28 18.70 3.57
C LEU A 143 -4.55 19.27 2.96
N GLY A 144 -4.41 20.01 1.85
CA GLY A 144 -5.55 20.67 1.21
C GLY A 144 -6.31 21.63 2.14
N GLY A 145 -5.60 22.29 3.06
CA GLY A 145 -6.16 23.21 4.05
C GLY A 145 -6.73 22.54 5.31
N GLU A 146 -6.69 21.19 5.42
CA GLU A 146 -7.19 20.45 6.58
C GLU A 146 -6.04 19.88 7.42
N ARG A 147 -6.05 20.19 8.74
CA ARG A 147 -5.08 19.60 9.68
C ARG A 147 -5.30 18.11 9.82
N THR A 148 -4.37 17.34 9.27
CA THR A 148 -4.45 15.87 9.19
C THR A 148 -3.42 15.22 10.08
N LYS A 149 -3.87 14.24 10.91
CA LYS A 149 -2.99 13.38 11.68
C LYS A 149 -2.40 12.32 10.74
N LEU A 150 -1.09 12.13 10.77
CA LEU A 150 -0.37 11.20 9.91
C LEU A 150 0.34 10.13 10.73
N GLN A 151 0.52 8.97 10.12
CA GLN A 151 1.38 7.91 10.57
C GLN A 151 2.68 8.00 9.77
N VAL A 152 3.79 8.15 10.44
CA VAL A 152 5.07 8.46 9.80
C VAL A 152 6.01 7.27 9.96
N ALA A 153 6.38 6.68 8.82
CA ALA A 153 7.39 5.62 8.77
C ALA A 153 8.78 6.23 8.78
N HIS A 154 9.63 5.74 9.67
CA HIS A 154 11.05 6.08 9.74
C HIS A 154 11.87 4.86 9.40
N ILE A 155 12.70 4.96 8.36
CA ILE A 155 13.70 3.94 7.99
C ILE A 155 15.07 4.58 8.08
N LYS A 156 16.01 3.92 8.76
CA LYS A 156 17.36 4.45 8.97
C LYS A 156 18.41 3.36 8.85
N LEU A 157 19.42 3.57 8.02
CA LEU A 157 20.61 2.73 7.98
C LEU A 157 21.38 2.85 9.29
N SER A 158 21.82 1.73 9.83
CA SER A 158 22.46 1.70 11.17
C SER A 158 23.92 2.13 11.12
N HIS A 159 24.60 1.96 9.98
CA HIS A 159 26.00 2.37 9.82
C HIS A 159 26.12 3.83 9.39
N SER A 160 25.70 4.22 8.21
CA SER A 160 25.80 5.60 7.70
C SER A 160 24.85 6.57 8.38
N ARG A 161 23.78 6.07 9.00
CA ARG A 161 22.69 6.85 9.58
C ARG A 161 21.85 7.59 8.52
N ALA A 162 22.01 7.28 7.24
CA ALA A 162 21.08 7.75 6.22
C ALA A 162 19.67 7.30 6.54
N PHE A 163 18.70 8.19 6.39
CA PHE A 163 17.32 7.94 6.80
C PHE A 163 16.33 8.44 5.76
N LEU A 164 15.16 7.82 5.76
CA LEU A 164 13.98 8.28 5.04
C LEU A 164 12.81 8.37 6.01
N VAL A 165 12.03 9.42 5.83
CA VAL A 165 10.75 9.65 6.51
C VAL A 165 9.66 9.69 5.46
N ARG A 166 8.58 8.93 5.65
CA ARG A 166 7.45 8.89 4.72
C ARG A 166 6.13 8.85 5.48
N ALA A 167 5.18 9.67 5.06
CA ALA A 167 3.91 9.87 5.73
C ALA A 167 2.80 9.02 5.10
N TYR A 168 1.89 8.52 5.94
CA TYR A 168 0.73 7.73 5.57
C TYR A 168 -0.49 8.13 6.40
N LEU A 169 -1.67 7.78 5.91
CA LEU A 169 -2.90 8.01 6.66
C LEU A 169 -3.14 6.94 7.74
N LEU A 170 -2.64 5.72 7.57
CA LEU A 170 -2.83 4.58 8.48
C LEU A 170 -1.51 3.82 8.68
N GLN A 171 -1.51 2.86 9.63
CA GLN A 171 -0.43 1.88 9.82
C GLN A 171 -0.94 0.49 9.42
N THR A 172 -0.92 0.19 8.13
CA THR A 172 -1.37 -1.08 7.58
C THR A 172 -0.20 -1.83 6.92
N HIS A 173 -0.42 -3.10 6.56
CA HIS A 173 0.65 -3.91 5.93
C HIS A 173 1.09 -3.32 4.59
N GLU A 174 0.15 -2.91 3.74
CA GLU A 174 0.46 -2.33 2.43
C GLU A 174 1.26 -1.02 2.55
N MET A 175 0.99 -0.20 3.57
CA MET A 175 1.75 1.02 3.85
C MET A 175 3.15 0.71 4.39
N LEU A 176 3.26 -0.35 5.20
CA LEU A 176 4.56 -0.85 5.66
C LEU A 176 5.42 -1.32 4.47
N PHE A 177 4.83 -2.09 3.54
CA PHE A 177 5.55 -2.59 2.36
C PHE A 177 6.02 -1.46 1.45
N ASP A 178 5.16 -0.47 1.22
CA ASP A 178 5.46 0.73 0.46
C ASP A 178 6.62 1.54 1.11
N ALA A 179 6.58 1.71 2.42
CA ALA A 179 7.64 2.40 3.16
C ALA A 179 9.01 1.73 2.97
N HIS A 180 9.06 0.38 3.01
CA HIS A 180 10.30 -0.36 2.79
C HIS A 180 10.81 -0.21 1.36
N TRP A 181 9.93 -0.28 0.37
CA TRP A 181 10.28 -0.04 -1.03
C TRP A 181 10.94 1.32 -1.22
N HIS A 182 10.28 2.39 -0.74
CA HIS A 182 10.81 3.75 -0.85
C HIS A 182 12.13 3.90 -0.11
N GLY A 183 12.26 3.32 1.10
CA GLY A 183 13.50 3.33 1.86
C GLY A 183 14.66 2.68 1.10
N PHE A 184 14.47 1.47 0.62
CA PHE A 184 15.50 0.72 -0.11
C PHE A 184 15.84 1.37 -1.46
N ARG A 185 14.85 1.98 -2.14
CA ARG A 185 15.08 2.74 -3.37
C ARG A 185 15.96 3.96 -3.11
N VAL A 186 15.68 4.73 -2.08
CA VAL A 186 16.44 5.94 -1.73
C VAL A 186 17.85 5.58 -1.24
N PHE A 187 18.00 4.49 -0.50
CA PHE A 187 19.33 4.01 -0.07
C PHE A 187 20.14 3.38 -1.21
N GLY A 188 19.51 3.03 -2.31
CA GLY A 188 20.16 2.38 -3.46
C GLY A 188 20.43 0.89 -3.28
N GLY A 189 19.79 0.23 -2.29
CA GLY A 189 19.94 -1.21 -2.04
C GLY A 189 19.34 -1.66 -0.72
N VAL A 190 19.48 -2.95 -0.42
CA VAL A 190 18.88 -3.61 0.75
C VAL A 190 19.96 -4.05 1.73
N PRO A 191 19.90 -3.62 3.02
CA PRO A 191 20.78 -4.12 4.07
C PRO A 191 20.51 -5.58 4.43
N GLU A 192 21.43 -6.22 5.15
CA GLU A 192 21.33 -7.65 5.51
C GLU A 192 20.18 -7.93 6.48
N ARG A 193 19.90 -7.03 7.42
CA ARG A 193 18.83 -7.23 8.43
C ARG A 193 18.07 -5.96 8.74
N GLY A 194 16.77 -6.12 9.10
CA GLY A 194 15.91 -5.05 9.58
C GLY A 194 15.63 -5.20 11.07
N ILE A 195 15.83 -4.13 11.85
CA ILE A 195 15.57 -4.08 13.28
C ILE A 195 14.24 -3.41 13.53
N TYR A 196 13.31 -4.11 14.18
CA TYR A 196 11.94 -3.69 14.42
C TYR A 196 11.56 -3.74 15.89
N ASP A 197 10.61 -2.90 16.27
CA ASP A 197 9.84 -3.14 17.50
C ASP A 197 8.75 -4.21 17.25
N ASN A 198 8.06 -4.59 18.34
CA ASN A 198 6.95 -5.55 18.28
C ASN A 198 5.66 -4.89 17.73
N MET A 199 5.76 -4.29 16.53
CA MET A 199 4.60 -3.65 15.88
C MET A 199 3.62 -4.70 15.34
N LYS A 200 2.32 -4.41 15.41
CA LYS A 200 1.24 -5.31 14.97
C LYS A 200 1.30 -5.73 13.51
N THR A 201 1.89 -4.90 12.66
CA THR A 201 2.08 -5.19 11.22
C THR A 201 3.24 -6.13 10.94
N ALA A 202 4.10 -6.42 11.92
CA ALA A 202 5.21 -7.34 11.78
C ALA A 202 5.09 -8.58 12.67
N VAL A 203 4.43 -8.47 13.85
CA VAL A 203 4.30 -9.54 14.83
C VAL A 203 2.84 -9.77 15.19
N ASP A 204 2.31 -10.96 14.92
CA ASP A 204 0.93 -11.33 15.27
C ASP A 204 0.82 -11.65 16.76
N ARG A 205 1.84 -12.28 17.36
CA ARG A 205 1.86 -12.61 18.77
C ARG A 205 3.29 -12.56 19.35
N VAL A 206 3.42 -11.89 20.48
CA VAL A 206 4.65 -11.83 21.27
C VAL A 206 4.63 -12.95 22.31
N GLY A 207 5.56 -13.91 22.21
CA GLY A 207 5.76 -14.98 23.19
C GLY A 207 6.70 -14.58 24.33
N ARG A 208 7.19 -15.55 25.11
CA ARG A 208 8.20 -15.32 26.16
C ARG A 208 9.60 -15.15 25.56
N GLY A 209 10.36 -14.16 26.01
CA GLY A 209 11.74 -13.91 25.55
C GLY A 209 11.81 -13.46 24.09
N LYS A 210 12.52 -14.21 23.27
CA LYS A 210 12.69 -13.94 21.82
C LYS A 210 11.66 -14.64 20.93
N ASP A 211 10.74 -15.41 21.52
CA ASP A 211 9.73 -16.12 20.74
C ASP A 211 8.69 -15.15 20.17
N ARG A 212 8.50 -15.18 18.86
CA ARG A 212 7.62 -14.29 18.10
C ARG A 212 6.91 -15.07 17.01
N GLN A 213 5.60 -14.89 16.92
CA GLN A 213 4.86 -15.29 15.74
C GLN A 213 4.87 -14.11 14.77
N VAL A 214 5.79 -14.16 13.80
CA VAL A 214 5.95 -13.09 12.81
C VAL A 214 4.84 -13.21 11.78
N ASN A 215 4.27 -12.08 11.40
CA ASN A 215 3.21 -12.03 10.40
C ASN A 215 3.68 -12.58 9.05
N MET A 216 2.87 -13.43 8.42
CA MET A 216 3.20 -14.15 7.20
C MET A 216 3.45 -13.21 6.01
N ARG A 217 2.69 -12.12 5.90
CA ARG A 217 2.86 -11.14 4.82
C ARG A 217 4.12 -10.32 4.99
N PHE A 218 4.44 -9.96 6.24
CA PHE A 218 5.71 -9.32 6.57
C PHE A 218 6.90 -10.22 6.23
N LEU A 219 6.82 -11.52 6.54
CA LEU A 219 7.85 -12.49 6.14
C LEU A 219 7.97 -12.63 4.62
N ALA A 220 6.86 -12.58 3.89
CA ALA A 220 6.89 -12.61 2.43
C ALA A 220 7.68 -11.42 1.87
N MET A 221 7.47 -10.21 2.38
CA MET A 221 8.26 -9.02 2.02
C MET A 221 9.74 -9.18 2.40
N ALA A 222 10.03 -9.61 3.64
CA ALA A 222 11.40 -9.81 4.09
C ALA A 222 12.15 -10.84 3.24
N ASN A 223 11.46 -11.92 2.83
CA ASN A 223 12.01 -12.92 1.92
C ASN A 223 12.21 -12.41 0.49
N HIS A 224 11.31 -11.56 0.01
CA HIS A 224 11.43 -10.94 -1.31
C HIS A 224 12.68 -10.04 -1.40
N TYR A 225 12.86 -9.17 -0.40
CA TYR A 225 14.03 -8.29 -0.32
C TYR A 225 15.27 -8.97 0.29
N VAL A 226 15.16 -10.22 0.71
CA VAL A 226 16.28 -11.05 1.22
C VAL A 226 17.00 -10.39 2.41
N PHE A 227 16.25 -9.80 3.33
CA PHE A 227 16.79 -9.34 4.60
C PHE A 227 16.28 -10.17 5.78
N GLU A 228 17.03 -10.18 6.88
CA GLU A 228 16.67 -10.87 8.10
C GLU A 228 15.90 -9.93 9.05
N PRO A 229 14.63 -10.20 9.40
CA PRO A 229 13.94 -9.42 10.41
C PRO A 229 14.42 -9.75 11.81
N ALA A 230 14.86 -8.76 12.57
CA ALA A 230 15.26 -8.83 13.95
C ALA A 230 14.31 -7.99 14.82
N PHE A 231 13.74 -8.60 15.87
CA PHE A 231 12.80 -7.90 16.75
C PHE A 231 13.48 -7.61 18.09
N CYS A 232 13.35 -6.37 18.56
CA CYS A 232 13.84 -5.97 19.85
C CYS A 232 13.16 -6.75 20.99
N ASN A 233 13.89 -7.00 22.06
CA ASN A 233 13.28 -7.59 23.26
C ASN A 233 12.30 -6.57 23.88
N PRO A 234 11.20 -7.03 24.50
CA PRO A 234 10.35 -6.15 25.31
C PRO A 234 11.19 -5.42 26.35
N ALA A 235 11.06 -4.10 26.45
CA ALA A 235 11.81 -3.23 27.34
C ALA A 235 13.32 -3.07 27.05
N ALA A 236 13.81 -3.48 25.86
CA ALA A 236 15.20 -3.28 25.44
C ALA A 236 15.33 -2.06 24.48
N GLY A 237 14.87 -0.88 24.90
CA GLY A 237 14.93 0.35 24.10
C GLY A 237 16.32 0.74 23.63
N TRP A 238 17.39 0.24 24.28
CA TRP A 238 18.77 0.48 23.88
C TRP A 238 19.14 -0.15 22.51
N GLU A 239 18.47 -1.24 22.10
CA GLU A 239 18.66 -1.85 20.79
C GLU A 239 18.12 -0.95 19.66
N LYS A 240 17.26 0.01 20.01
CA LYS A 240 16.52 0.89 19.08
C LYS A 240 16.88 2.38 19.19
N GLY A 241 17.79 2.73 20.09
CA GLY A 241 18.11 4.13 20.44
C GLY A 241 18.48 5.05 19.26
N GLN A 242 18.95 4.48 18.14
CA GLN A 242 19.28 5.28 16.95
C GLN A 242 18.04 5.77 16.19
N VAL A 243 17.00 4.93 16.07
CA VAL A 243 15.77 5.34 15.34
C VAL A 243 14.89 6.21 16.22
N GLU A 244 14.80 5.95 17.52
CA GLU A 244 14.05 6.81 18.47
C GLU A 244 14.60 8.24 18.47
N LYS A 245 15.92 8.40 18.47
CA LYS A 245 16.55 9.71 18.31
C LYS A 245 16.23 10.32 16.97
N ASN A 246 16.21 9.54 15.89
CA ASN A 246 15.84 10.00 14.56
C ASN A 246 14.39 10.53 14.51
N VAL A 247 13.45 9.88 15.19
CA VAL A 247 12.06 10.36 15.30
C VAL A 247 12.02 11.75 15.94
N GLN A 248 12.77 11.97 17.03
CA GLN A 248 12.84 13.27 17.70
C GLN A 248 13.51 14.35 16.81
N ASP A 249 14.66 14.01 16.21
CA ASP A 249 15.41 14.93 15.33
C ASP A 249 14.57 15.28 14.07
N SER A 250 13.87 14.31 13.49
CA SER A 250 12.96 14.52 12.35
C SER A 250 11.81 15.45 12.71
N ARG A 251 11.24 15.28 13.91
CA ARG A 251 10.15 16.13 14.38
C ARG A 251 10.55 17.60 14.45
N HIS A 252 11.77 17.90 14.88
CA HIS A 252 12.28 19.26 14.92
C HIS A 252 12.66 19.82 13.54
N ARG A 253 13.13 18.99 12.64
CA ARG A 253 13.67 19.43 11.34
C ARG A 253 12.63 19.46 10.22
N LEU A 254 11.67 18.51 10.24
CA LEU A 254 10.71 18.30 9.15
C LEU A 254 9.27 18.68 9.52
N TRP A 255 8.94 18.68 10.82
CA TRP A 255 7.56 18.87 11.29
C TRP A 255 7.36 20.20 12.05
N GLN A 256 8.40 21.04 12.12
CA GLN A 256 8.35 22.36 12.73
C GLN A 256 9.07 23.39 11.83
N PRO A 257 8.31 24.38 11.27
CA PRO A 257 6.85 24.55 11.39
C PRO A 257 6.07 23.41 10.78
N MET A 258 4.78 23.28 11.16
CA MET A 258 3.90 22.23 10.60
C MET A 258 3.84 22.33 9.08
N PRO A 259 4.15 21.24 8.33
CA PRO A 259 4.10 21.25 6.87
C PRO A 259 2.69 21.54 6.34
N ASP A 260 2.59 22.30 5.25
CA ASP A 260 1.34 22.63 4.56
C ASP A 260 1.51 22.31 3.07
N PHE A 261 0.73 21.33 2.58
CA PHE A 261 0.82 20.83 1.21
C PHE A 261 -0.58 20.60 0.64
N PHE A 262 -0.67 20.59 -0.69
CA PHE A 262 -1.92 20.31 -1.38
C PHE A 262 -2.45 18.91 -1.07
N ASP A 263 -1.58 17.90 -1.08
CA ASP A 263 -1.93 16.51 -0.80
C ASP A 263 -0.78 15.73 -0.14
N LEU A 264 -1.04 14.46 0.15
CA LEU A 264 -0.08 13.55 0.78
C LEU A 264 1.10 13.20 -0.15
N ALA A 265 0.89 13.18 -1.46
CA ALA A 265 1.94 12.87 -2.44
C ALA A 265 2.98 14.00 -2.45
N ALA A 266 2.54 15.24 -2.57
CA ALA A 266 3.40 16.42 -2.51
C ALA A 266 4.18 16.51 -1.18
N LEU A 267 3.53 16.19 -0.06
CA LEU A 267 4.22 16.11 1.23
C LEU A 267 5.32 15.03 1.22
N ASN A 268 5.04 13.84 0.68
CA ASN A 268 6.00 12.74 0.64
C ASN A 268 7.17 13.02 -0.30
N ASP A 269 6.94 13.67 -1.43
CA ASP A 269 8.01 14.10 -2.34
C ASP A 269 8.93 15.13 -1.67
N TRP A 270 8.36 16.07 -0.94
CA TRP A 270 9.12 17.05 -0.15
C TRP A 270 9.90 16.36 0.98
N LEU A 271 9.28 15.44 1.74
CA LEU A 271 9.95 14.70 2.81
C LEU A 271 11.15 13.92 2.29
N GLU A 272 11.04 13.26 1.15
CA GLU A 272 12.14 12.52 0.52
C GLU A 272 13.30 13.46 0.15
N GLN A 273 12.99 14.58 -0.50
CA GLN A 273 14.00 15.59 -0.88
C GLN A 273 14.71 16.17 0.36
N GLN A 274 13.95 16.52 1.40
CA GLN A 274 14.52 17.05 2.64
C GLN A 274 15.38 16.01 3.37
N CYS A 275 14.95 14.76 3.43
CA CYS A 275 15.76 13.71 4.05
C CYS A 275 17.11 13.55 3.37
N VAL A 276 17.13 13.50 2.03
CA VAL A 276 18.38 13.39 1.25
C VAL A 276 19.27 14.64 1.41
N ALA A 277 18.69 15.84 1.38
CA ALA A 277 19.42 17.09 1.61
C ALA A 277 20.08 17.11 3.00
N LEU A 278 19.35 16.70 4.03
CA LEU A 278 19.83 16.64 5.40
C LEU A 278 21.00 15.66 5.58
N TRP A 279 21.14 14.62 4.75
CA TRP A 279 22.32 13.74 4.83
C TRP A 279 23.62 14.49 4.59
N GLY A 280 23.63 15.47 3.69
CA GLY A 280 24.79 16.32 3.44
C GLY A 280 25.10 17.31 4.56
N GLU A 281 24.06 17.75 5.29
CA GLU A 281 24.20 18.75 6.34
C GLU A 281 24.56 18.17 7.71
N ILE A 282 24.15 16.92 7.97
CA ILE A 282 24.32 16.29 9.27
C ILE A 282 25.71 15.64 9.39
N PRO A 283 26.57 16.12 10.30
CA PRO A 283 27.84 15.44 10.57
C PRO A 283 27.58 14.04 11.11
N HIS A 284 28.35 13.05 10.65
CA HIS A 284 28.24 11.70 11.19
C HIS A 284 28.80 11.66 12.62
N ALA A 285 28.05 11.11 13.57
CA ALA A 285 28.38 11.26 15.01
C ALA A 285 29.62 10.49 15.46
N SER A 286 30.13 9.53 14.69
CA SER A 286 31.27 8.67 15.07
C SER A 286 32.30 8.44 13.97
N LEU A 287 31.98 8.75 12.73
CA LEU A 287 32.88 8.66 11.59
C LEU A 287 33.14 10.06 11.00
N PRO A 288 34.27 10.28 10.36
CA PRO A 288 34.55 11.56 9.69
C PRO A 288 33.60 11.80 8.51
N GLY A 289 33.23 13.05 8.28
CA GLY A 289 32.35 13.48 7.19
C GLY A 289 30.87 13.59 7.61
N SER A 290 30.03 13.81 6.62
CA SER A 290 28.57 13.89 6.74
C SER A 290 27.94 12.49 6.66
N VAL A 291 26.65 12.41 6.95
CA VAL A 291 25.86 11.18 6.71
C VAL A 291 25.91 10.75 5.24
N ALA A 292 25.91 11.72 4.31
CA ALA A 292 26.01 11.44 2.88
C ALA A 292 27.37 10.84 2.48
N ASP A 293 28.47 11.34 3.06
CA ASP A 293 29.82 10.81 2.77
C ASP A 293 29.95 9.36 3.23
N VAL A 294 29.44 9.04 4.42
CA VAL A 294 29.45 7.67 4.95
C VAL A 294 28.50 6.77 4.16
N TRP A 295 27.31 7.27 3.77
CA TRP A 295 26.36 6.54 2.94
C TRP A 295 26.97 6.17 1.57
N ALA A 296 27.68 7.09 0.93
CA ALA A 296 28.32 6.81 -0.36
C ALA A 296 29.30 5.62 -0.30
N THR A 297 29.96 5.43 0.85
CA THR A 297 30.82 4.26 1.08
C THR A 297 30.03 3.01 1.44
N GLU A 298 28.92 3.13 2.18
CA GLU A 298 28.07 2.02 2.58
C GLU A 298 27.28 1.43 1.41
N GLN A 299 26.94 2.26 0.40
CA GLN A 299 26.12 1.85 -0.73
C GLN A 299 26.67 0.62 -1.47
N ALA A 300 28.01 0.50 -1.58
CA ALA A 300 28.65 -0.65 -2.20
C ALA A 300 28.46 -1.97 -1.43
N ALA A 301 28.13 -1.89 -0.14
CA ALA A 301 27.88 -3.05 0.71
C ALA A 301 26.39 -3.48 0.75
N LEU A 302 25.49 -2.67 0.21
CA LEU A 302 24.08 -3.02 0.10
C LEU A 302 23.86 -4.04 -1.01
N MET A 303 22.90 -4.95 -0.81
CA MET A 303 22.47 -5.84 -1.89
C MET A 303 21.74 -5.00 -2.95
N PRO A 304 21.99 -5.22 -4.27
CA PRO A 304 21.26 -4.56 -5.34
C PRO A 304 19.74 -4.69 -5.13
N LEU A 305 19.02 -3.58 -5.37
CA LEU A 305 17.59 -3.50 -5.14
C LEU A 305 16.83 -4.45 -6.09
N PRO A 306 16.08 -5.43 -5.57
CA PRO A 306 15.17 -6.23 -6.40
C PRO A 306 14.00 -5.37 -6.93
N PRO A 307 13.20 -5.88 -7.90
CA PRO A 307 11.95 -5.24 -8.27
C PRO A 307 11.05 -5.00 -7.06
N ALA A 308 10.15 -4.02 -7.17
CA ALA A 308 9.22 -3.71 -6.09
C ALA A 308 8.41 -4.94 -5.65
N PHE A 309 8.30 -5.15 -4.34
CA PHE A 309 7.40 -6.17 -3.80
C PHE A 309 5.96 -5.78 -4.10
N ASP A 310 5.19 -6.67 -4.72
CA ASP A 310 3.76 -6.44 -4.93
C ASP A 310 2.99 -6.64 -3.62
N GLY A 311 3.06 -5.61 -2.80
CA GLY A 311 2.69 -5.61 -1.38
C GLY A 311 1.23 -5.30 -1.08
N PHE A 312 0.28 -5.82 -1.88
CA PHE A 312 -1.13 -5.63 -1.59
C PHE A 312 -1.65 -6.51 -0.44
N VAL A 313 -2.72 -6.06 0.19
CA VAL A 313 -3.59 -6.90 1.04
C VAL A 313 -4.76 -7.38 0.21
N GLU A 314 -4.96 -8.71 0.13
CA GLU A 314 -6.02 -9.31 -0.66
C GLU A 314 -7.24 -9.65 0.21
N LEU A 315 -8.42 -9.23 -0.24
CA LEU A 315 -9.69 -9.48 0.42
C LEU A 315 -10.70 -10.06 -0.58
N SER A 316 -11.39 -11.13 -0.21
CA SER A 316 -12.53 -11.61 -0.99
C SER A 316 -13.74 -10.71 -0.75
N LYS A 317 -14.36 -10.21 -1.81
CA LYS A 317 -15.57 -9.38 -1.78
C LYS A 317 -16.62 -9.96 -2.71
N ARG A 318 -17.88 -9.68 -2.41
CA ARG A 318 -19.01 -9.96 -3.31
C ARG A 318 -19.55 -8.65 -3.86
N VAL A 319 -19.68 -8.59 -5.18
CA VAL A 319 -20.29 -7.42 -5.86
C VAL A 319 -21.79 -7.42 -5.61
N SER A 320 -22.34 -6.28 -5.22
CA SER A 320 -23.77 -6.12 -4.99
C SER A 320 -24.57 -6.14 -6.31
N PRO A 321 -25.91 -6.31 -6.26
CA PRO A 321 -26.78 -6.16 -7.44
C PRO A 321 -26.68 -4.76 -8.09
N THR A 322 -26.22 -3.75 -7.32
CA THR A 322 -25.98 -2.39 -7.81
C THR A 322 -24.54 -2.16 -8.29
N CYS A 323 -23.79 -3.25 -8.57
CA CYS A 323 -22.41 -3.22 -9.08
C CYS A 323 -21.43 -2.53 -8.14
N LEU A 324 -21.57 -2.71 -6.83
CA LEU A 324 -20.71 -2.07 -5.82
C LEU A 324 -20.06 -3.10 -4.91
N ILE A 325 -18.82 -2.84 -4.51
CA ILE A 325 -18.15 -3.48 -3.38
C ILE A 325 -17.97 -2.48 -2.25
N SER A 326 -17.97 -2.95 -1.00
CA SER A 326 -17.76 -2.12 0.19
C SER A 326 -16.36 -2.34 0.76
N PHE A 327 -15.64 -1.25 1.02
CA PHE A 327 -14.33 -1.28 1.67
C PHE A 327 -14.12 0.01 2.50
N GLU A 328 -13.64 -0.13 3.73
CA GLU A 328 -13.35 1.00 4.65
C GLU A 328 -14.48 2.04 4.71
N ARG A 329 -15.74 1.58 4.88
CA ARG A 329 -16.97 2.37 4.91
C ARG A 329 -17.39 2.97 3.56
N ASN A 330 -16.53 2.98 2.55
CA ASN A 330 -16.84 3.48 1.21
C ASN A 330 -17.33 2.36 0.30
N ARG A 331 -17.94 2.75 -0.81
CA ARG A 331 -18.41 1.85 -1.85
C ARG A 331 -17.73 2.22 -3.17
N TYR A 332 -17.35 1.19 -3.93
CA TYR A 332 -16.63 1.36 -5.19
C TYR A 332 -17.33 0.56 -6.28
N SER A 333 -17.52 1.15 -7.45
CA SER A 333 -18.19 0.48 -8.55
C SER A 333 -17.29 -0.56 -9.22
N VAL A 334 -17.90 -1.61 -9.72
CA VAL A 334 -17.26 -2.71 -10.46
C VAL A 334 -18.05 -2.94 -11.74
N PRO A 335 -17.43 -3.36 -12.87
CA PRO A 335 -18.13 -3.64 -14.09
C PRO A 335 -19.38 -4.50 -13.89
N ALA A 336 -20.50 -4.11 -14.49
CA ALA A 336 -21.81 -4.71 -14.28
C ALA A 336 -21.88 -6.21 -14.66
N SER A 337 -20.96 -6.68 -15.49
CA SER A 337 -20.81 -8.11 -15.83
C SER A 337 -20.46 -8.99 -14.63
N PHE A 338 -19.94 -8.40 -13.55
CA PHE A 338 -19.57 -9.08 -12.31
C PHE A 338 -20.57 -8.89 -11.16
N ALA A 339 -21.74 -8.29 -11.43
CA ALA A 339 -22.80 -8.15 -10.42
C ALA A 339 -23.16 -9.51 -9.81
N ASN A 340 -23.31 -9.55 -8.48
CA ASN A 340 -23.58 -10.76 -7.67
C ASN A 340 -22.48 -11.83 -7.66
N ARG A 341 -21.30 -11.56 -8.24
CA ARG A 341 -20.18 -12.51 -8.30
C ARG A 341 -19.12 -12.18 -7.24
N PRO A 342 -18.33 -13.18 -6.80
CA PRO A 342 -17.17 -12.95 -5.97
C PRO A 342 -16.05 -12.31 -6.80
N VAL A 343 -15.30 -11.40 -6.17
CA VAL A 343 -14.12 -10.74 -6.73
C VAL A 343 -13.03 -10.66 -5.67
N SER A 344 -11.77 -10.59 -6.10
CA SER A 344 -10.64 -10.26 -5.27
C SER A 344 -10.43 -8.75 -5.25
N LEU A 345 -10.37 -8.17 -4.05
CA LEU A 345 -9.98 -6.78 -3.83
C LEU A 345 -8.54 -6.75 -3.35
N ARG A 346 -7.64 -6.20 -4.15
CA ARG A 346 -6.24 -5.95 -3.79
C ARG A 346 -6.09 -4.52 -3.31
N VAL A 347 -5.70 -4.37 -2.06
CA VAL A 347 -5.58 -3.08 -1.38
C VAL A 347 -4.13 -2.63 -1.36
N TYR A 348 -3.86 -1.49 -1.97
CA TYR A 348 -2.59 -0.78 -1.95
C TYR A 348 -2.70 0.49 -1.08
N PRO A 349 -1.60 1.20 -0.78
CA PRO A 349 -1.66 2.43 0.01
C PRO A 349 -2.64 3.48 -0.55
N GLU A 350 -2.61 3.72 -1.86
CA GLU A 350 -3.34 4.82 -2.52
C GLU A 350 -4.39 4.33 -3.52
N ARG A 351 -4.43 3.03 -3.84
CA ARG A 351 -5.34 2.48 -4.84
C ARG A 351 -5.93 1.14 -4.42
N LEU A 352 -7.06 0.85 -5.03
CA LEU A 352 -7.76 -0.43 -4.94
C LEU A 352 -7.81 -1.06 -6.32
N VAL A 353 -7.42 -2.31 -6.43
CA VAL A 353 -7.50 -3.08 -7.68
C VAL A 353 -8.49 -4.22 -7.48
N VAL A 354 -9.49 -4.26 -8.34
CA VAL A 354 -10.49 -5.34 -8.34
C VAL A 354 -10.13 -6.33 -9.43
N ALA A 355 -9.98 -7.60 -9.06
CA ALA A 355 -9.62 -8.67 -9.97
C ALA A 355 -10.58 -9.86 -9.85
N ALA A 356 -10.81 -10.54 -10.95
CA ALA A 356 -11.52 -11.82 -10.98
C ALA A 356 -11.08 -12.63 -12.21
N GLU A 357 -11.15 -13.96 -12.10
CA GLU A 357 -10.85 -14.89 -13.21
C GLU A 357 -9.45 -14.66 -13.83
N GLY A 358 -8.48 -14.25 -12.98
CA GLY A 358 -7.10 -13.99 -13.43
C GLY A 358 -6.89 -12.65 -14.13
N GLN A 359 -7.91 -11.79 -14.23
CA GLN A 359 -7.85 -10.49 -14.90
C GLN A 359 -8.13 -9.35 -13.93
N ILE A 360 -7.51 -8.20 -14.16
CA ILE A 360 -7.85 -6.94 -13.51
C ILE A 360 -9.12 -6.40 -14.16
N LEU A 361 -10.14 -6.14 -13.36
CA LEU A 361 -11.42 -5.62 -13.81
C LEU A 361 -11.46 -4.09 -13.83
N CYS A 362 -10.95 -3.48 -12.76
CA CYS A 362 -10.89 -2.02 -12.61
C CYS A 362 -9.95 -1.64 -11.47
N GLU A 363 -9.58 -0.37 -11.47
CA GLU A 363 -8.83 0.28 -10.39
C GLU A 363 -9.59 1.53 -9.91
N HIS A 364 -9.44 1.83 -8.62
CA HIS A 364 -9.97 3.04 -8.01
C HIS A 364 -8.92 3.69 -7.12
N VAL A 365 -8.96 5.00 -7.03
CA VAL A 365 -8.23 5.72 -5.97
C VAL A 365 -8.83 5.33 -4.62
N ARG A 366 -7.99 4.95 -3.67
CA ARG A 366 -8.44 4.58 -2.32
C ARG A 366 -8.81 5.83 -1.53
N VAL A 367 -10.02 5.89 -1.06
CA VAL A 367 -10.49 6.97 -0.18
C VAL A 367 -10.45 6.49 1.26
N ILE A 368 -9.59 7.10 2.07
CA ILE A 368 -9.43 6.80 3.50
C ILE A 368 -10.14 7.89 4.31
N GLN A 369 -11.29 7.54 4.90
CA GLN A 369 -12.04 8.42 5.80
C GLN A 369 -11.81 8.01 7.25
N ARG A 370 -11.15 8.88 8.03
CA ARG A 370 -10.89 8.64 9.45
C ARG A 370 -12.05 9.04 10.35
N SER A 371 -12.79 10.09 9.97
CA SER A 371 -13.92 10.58 10.77
C SER A 371 -15.14 9.70 10.58
N HIS A 372 -15.66 9.18 11.70
CA HIS A 372 -16.95 8.47 11.72
C HIS A 372 -18.15 9.40 11.53
N GLN A 373 -17.95 10.70 11.63
CA GLN A 373 -19.01 11.72 11.46
C GLN A 373 -19.31 12.00 9.98
N LEU A 374 -18.33 11.75 9.09
CA LEU A 374 -18.55 11.92 7.66
C LEU A 374 -19.36 10.74 7.09
N PRO A 375 -20.32 11.00 6.19
CA PRO A 375 -21.07 9.95 5.55
C PRO A 375 -20.18 9.09 4.64
N PRO A 376 -20.50 7.79 4.48
CA PRO A 376 -19.82 6.93 3.53
C PRO A 376 -19.89 7.50 2.11
N ARG A 377 -18.78 7.48 1.39
CA ARG A 377 -18.72 7.87 -0.03
C ARG A 377 -19.01 6.68 -0.93
N THR A 378 -19.68 6.93 -2.05
CA THR A 378 -19.80 5.96 -3.12
C THR A 378 -19.06 6.52 -4.32
N ILE A 379 -18.01 5.82 -4.76
CA ILE A 379 -17.15 6.19 -5.87
C ILE A 379 -17.61 5.42 -7.09
N TYR A 380 -18.15 6.13 -8.04
CA TYR A 380 -18.65 5.55 -9.28
C TYR A 380 -17.65 5.78 -10.40
N ASP A 381 -17.45 4.73 -11.21
CA ASP A 381 -17.02 4.86 -12.59
C ASP A 381 -18.24 4.54 -13.47
N TRP A 382 -18.77 5.51 -14.18
CA TRP A 382 -19.96 5.38 -14.99
C TRP A 382 -19.79 4.34 -16.10
N ARG A 383 -18.57 4.10 -16.56
CA ARG A 383 -18.24 3.11 -17.61
C ARG A 383 -18.62 1.70 -17.16
N HIS A 384 -18.57 1.41 -15.89
CA HIS A 384 -18.96 0.12 -15.34
C HIS A 384 -20.42 -0.25 -15.58
N TYR A 385 -21.26 0.74 -15.88
CA TYR A 385 -22.71 0.58 -16.06
C TYR A 385 -23.14 0.57 -17.53
N LEU A 386 -22.23 0.73 -18.49
CA LEU A 386 -22.56 0.76 -19.93
C LEU A 386 -23.35 -0.47 -20.39
N ALA A 387 -22.96 -1.67 -19.92
CA ALA A 387 -23.69 -2.90 -20.22
C ALA A 387 -25.14 -2.90 -19.70
N VAL A 388 -25.42 -2.17 -18.63
CA VAL A 388 -26.78 -1.98 -18.12
C VAL A 388 -27.53 -0.97 -18.97
N LEU A 389 -26.89 0.13 -19.35
CA LEU A 389 -27.47 1.19 -20.17
C LEU A 389 -27.94 0.69 -21.55
N HIS A 390 -27.18 -0.18 -22.20
CA HIS A 390 -27.61 -0.79 -23.47
C HIS A 390 -28.97 -1.50 -23.35
N ARG A 391 -29.24 -2.11 -22.18
CA ARG A 391 -30.53 -2.81 -21.95
C ARG A 391 -31.60 -1.89 -21.36
N LYS A 392 -31.20 -0.84 -20.62
CA LYS A 392 -32.09 0.09 -19.93
C LYS A 392 -31.64 1.54 -20.08
N PRO A 393 -31.73 2.12 -21.30
CA PRO A 393 -31.26 3.48 -21.57
C PRO A 393 -31.88 4.55 -20.66
N GLY A 394 -33.14 4.36 -20.25
CA GLY A 394 -33.84 5.27 -19.36
C GLY A 394 -33.19 5.43 -17.96
N ALA A 395 -32.28 4.52 -17.56
CA ALA A 395 -31.52 4.66 -16.32
C ALA A 395 -30.58 5.89 -16.30
N LEU A 396 -30.24 6.45 -17.46
CA LEU A 396 -29.49 7.69 -17.58
C LEU A 396 -30.17 8.88 -16.89
N ARG A 397 -31.50 8.90 -16.80
CA ARG A 397 -32.23 10.06 -16.26
C ARG A 397 -31.97 10.30 -14.77
N ASN A 398 -31.92 9.23 -13.98
CA ASN A 398 -31.85 9.30 -12.53
C ASN A 398 -30.78 8.39 -11.92
N GLY A 399 -29.90 7.82 -12.74
CA GLY A 399 -28.84 6.91 -12.26
C GLY A 399 -27.74 7.66 -11.53
N ALA A 400 -27.50 7.32 -10.26
CA ALA A 400 -26.42 7.93 -9.45
C ALA A 400 -25.03 7.88 -10.11
N PRO A 401 -24.62 6.82 -10.85
CA PRO A 401 -23.33 6.78 -11.53
C PRO A 401 -23.11 7.89 -12.57
N PHE A 402 -24.20 8.52 -13.05
CA PHE A 402 -24.16 9.52 -14.12
C PHE A 402 -24.29 10.95 -13.61
N ALA A 403 -24.40 11.13 -12.28
CA ALA A 403 -24.49 12.45 -11.67
C ALA A 403 -23.19 13.27 -11.84
N GLU A 404 -22.05 12.58 -11.86
CA GLU A 404 -20.70 13.15 -11.95
C GLU A 404 -20.08 12.96 -13.35
N PHE A 405 -20.90 12.99 -14.41
CA PHE A 405 -20.38 12.98 -15.76
C PHE A 405 -19.45 14.17 -16.03
N PRO A 406 -18.43 14.02 -16.89
CA PRO A 406 -17.70 15.15 -17.45
C PRO A 406 -18.66 16.19 -18.03
N PRO A 407 -18.35 17.49 -17.97
CA PRO A 407 -19.28 18.55 -18.37
C PRO A 407 -19.86 18.38 -19.78
N ALA A 408 -19.04 17.94 -20.73
CA ALA A 408 -19.50 17.71 -22.10
C ALA A 408 -20.52 16.56 -22.20
N PHE A 409 -20.28 15.45 -21.49
CA PHE A 409 -21.25 14.35 -21.44
C PHE A 409 -22.54 14.74 -20.71
N LYS A 410 -22.43 15.62 -19.71
CA LYS A 410 -23.60 16.15 -19.01
C LYS A 410 -24.44 17.03 -19.90
N GLN A 411 -23.83 17.95 -20.65
CA GLN A 411 -24.52 18.79 -21.62
C GLN A 411 -25.17 17.95 -22.70
N LEU A 412 -24.47 16.94 -23.24
CA LEU A 412 -24.99 15.99 -24.22
C LEU A 412 -26.21 15.23 -23.66
N GLN A 413 -26.15 14.77 -22.41
CA GLN A 413 -27.25 14.11 -21.71
C GLN A 413 -28.46 15.01 -21.62
N ASP A 414 -28.32 16.25 -21.19
CA ASP A 414 -29.40 17.21 -21.00
C ASP A 414 -30.07 17.56 -22.35
N LEU A 415 -29.28 17.62 -23.41
CA LEU A 415 -29.78 17.91 -24.78
C LEU A 415 -30.52 16.70 -25.38
N MET A 416 -29.94 15.51 -25.28
CA MET A 416 -30.47 14.31 -25.91
C MET A 416 -31.70 13.75 -25.20
N LEU A 417 -31.74 13.78 -23.86
CA LEU A 417 -32.89 13.27 -23.14
C LEU A 417 -34.19 14.08 -23.35
N ARG A 418 -34.12 15.23 -24.00
CA ARG A 418 -35.29 16.01 -24.45
C ARG A 418 -35.88 15.52 -25.75
N LYS A 419 -35.11 14.73 -26.53
CA LYS A 419 -35.51 14.22 -27.84
C LYS A 419 -36.10 12.81 -27.73
N PRO A 420 -37.11 12.44 -28.51
CA PRO A 420 -37.55 11.05 -28.60
C PRO A 420 -36.40 10.16 -29.09
N GLY A 421 -36.11 9.05 -28.39
CA GLY A 421 -35.05 8.11 -28.74
C GLY A 421 -33.62 8.59 -28.40
N GLY A 422 -33.46 9.81 -27.87
CA GLY A 422 -32.14 10.35 -27.50
C GLY A 422 -31.42 9.61 -26.39
N ASP A 423 -32.17 8.88 -25.55
CA ASP A 423 -31.62 8.00 -24.50
C ASP A 423 -30.81 6.82 -25.10
N ARG A 424 -31.23 6.26 -26.24
CA ARG A 424 -30.45 5.22 -26.94
C ARG A 424 -29.24 5.81 -27.63
N GLU A 425 -29.42 6.94 -28.30
CA GLU A 425 -28.36 7.59 -29.08
C GLU A 425 -27.20 8.02 -28.17
N ILE A 426 -27.48 8.58 -26.98
CA ILE A 426 -26.42 8.92 -26.03
C ILE A 426 -25.70 7.68 -25.51
N VAL A 427 -26.42 6.58 -25.24
CA VAL A 427 -25.75 5.32 -24.81
C VAL A 427 -24.79 4.83 -25.89
N ASP A 428 -25.16 4.94 -27.16
CA ASP A 428 -24.29 4.57 -28.26
C ASP A 428 -23.06 5.48 -28.37
N ILE A 429 -23.18 6.78 -28.06
CA ILE A 429 -22.05 7.71 -28.01
C ILE A 429 -21.15 7.40 -26.80
N LEU A 430 -21.74 7.19 -25.65
CA LEU A 430 -20.96 6.83 -24.45
C LEU A 430 -20.21 5.50 -24.62
N ALA A 431 -20.78 4.55 -25.37
CA ALA A 431 -20.13 3.27 -25.67
C ALA A 431 -18.86 3.40 -26.52
N LEU A 432 -18.63 4.53 -27.18
CA LEU A 432 -17.39 4.78 -27.95
C LEU A 432 -16.15 4.75 -27.07
N VAL A 433 -16.26 5.10 -25.77
CA VAL A 433 -15.13 5.03 -24.83
C VAL A 433 -14.64 3.61 -24.55
N LEU A 434 -15.38 2.58 -24.94
CA LEU A 434 -14.93 1.19 -24.86
C LEU A 434 -13.92 0.82 -25.95
N HIS A 435 -13.87 1.59 -27.02
CA HIS A 435 -13.07 1.32 -28.22
C HIS A 435 -12.08 2.44 -28.54
N HIS A 436 -12.28 3.62 -27.96
CA HIS A 436 -11.48 4.81 -28.20
C HIS A 436 -11.08 5.46 -26.90
N ASP A 437 -10.02 6.26 -26.93
CA ASP A 437 -9.61 7.05 -25.77
C ASP A 437 -10.72 7.99 -25.30
N GLU A 438 -10.98 8.02 -23.99
CA GLU A 438 -12.05 8.83 -23.40
C GLU A 438 -11.88 10.32 -23.70
N GLN A 439 -10.65 10.82 -23.70
CA GLN A 439 -10.36 12.22 -23.99
C GLN A 439 -10.70 12.57 -25.45
N ALA A 440 -10.37 11.68 -26.38
CA ALA A 440 -10.71 11.88 -27.80
C ALA A 440 -12.23 11.91 -28.00
N VAL A 441 -12.96 11.02 -27.32
CA VAL A 441 -14.43 11.01 -27.36
C VAL A 441 -15.01 12.28 -26.73
N LEU A 442 -14.47 12.73 -25.61
CA LEU A 442 -14.88 13.99 -24.97
C LEU A 442 -14.70 15.17 -25.89
N VAL A 443 -13.53 15.34 -26.51
CA VAL A 443 -13.24 16.42 -27.44
C VAL A 443 -14.19 16.37 -28.67
N ALA A 444 -14.43 15.17 -29.19
CA ALA A 444 -15.39 15.01 -30.30
C ALA A 444 -16.82 15.42 -29.91
N VAL A 445 -17.23 15.13 -28.67
CA VAL A 445 -18.54 15.55 -28.15
C VAL A 445 -18.58 17.07 -27.93
N GLU A 446 -17.51 17.67 -27.36
CA GLU A 446 -17.41 19.13 -27.21
C GLU A 446 -17.53 19.87 -28.57
N MET A 447 -16.82 19.38 -29.58
CA MET A 447 -16.91 19.94 -30.93
C MET A 447 -18.32 19.79 -31.49
N ALA A 448 -18.96 18.64 -31.38
CA ALA A 448 -20.31 18.39 -31.83
C ALA A 448 -21.35 19.29 -31.13
N LEU A 449 -21.14 19.54 -29.82
CA LEU A 449 -21.99 20.47 -29.06
C LEU A 449 -21.78 21.92 -29.51
N ALA A 450 -20.53 22.35 -29.77
CA ALA A 450 -20.19 23.68 -30.25
C ALA A 450 -20.78 23.95 -31.65
N GLU A 451 -20.80 22.94 -32.53
CA GLU A 451 -21.39 23.02 -33.84
C GLU A 451 -22.94 22.90 -33.81
N GLY A 452 -23.53 22.61 -32.66
CA GLY A 452 -24.99 22.45 -32.49
C GLY A 452 -25.55 21.14 -33.08
N VAL A 453 -24.72 20.23 -33.52
CA VAL A 453 -25.09 18.96 -34.19
C VAL A 453 -24.67 17.76 -33.32
N ALA A 454 -25.30 17.62 -32.17
CA ALA A 454 -25.05 16.52 -31.25
C ALA A 454 -25.78 15.25 -31.72
N THR A 455 -25.22 14.55 -32.71
CA THR A 455 -25.70 13.24 -33.20
C THR A 455 -24.57 12.21 -33.16
N LYS A 456 -24.90 10.93 -32.99
CA LYS A 456 -23.91 9.84 -33.00
C LYS A 456 -23.03 9.88 -34.25
N THR A 457 -23.63 10.04 -35.43
CA THR A 457 -22.89 10.05 -36.68
C THR A 457 -21.91 11.22 -36.75
N HIS A 458 -22.32 12.39 -36.28
CA HIS A 458 -21.46 13.57 -36.30
C HIS A 458 -20.30 13.41 -35.29
N VAL A 459 -20.56 12.94 -34.07
CA VAL A 459 -19.51 12.63 -33.06
C VAL A 459 -18.52 11.61 -33.59
N LEU A 460 -18.99 10.55 -34.27
CA LEU A 460 -18.11 9.56 -34.92
C LEU A 460 -17.22 10.17 -36.00
N ASN A 461 -17.79 11.03 -36.87
CA ASN A 461 -17.01 11.70 -37.89
C ASN A 461 -15.92 12.61 -37.32
N LEU A 462 -16.25 13.37 -36.26
CA LEU A 462 -15.27 14.21 -35.53
C LEU A 462 -14.21 13.36 -34.86
N LEU A 463 -14.60 12.27 -34.19
CA LEU A 463 -13.70 11.36 -33.53
C LEU A 463 -12.71 10.72 -34.54
N HIS A 464 -13.17 10.25 -35.67
CA HIS A 464 -12.30 9.71 -36.72
C HIS A 464 -11.32 10.77 -37.22
N ARG A 465 -11.78 12.02 -37.44
CA ARG A 465 -10.89 13.12 -37.82
C ARG A 465 -9.83 13.43 -36.81
N LEU A 466 -10.15 13.34 -35.52
CA LEU A 466 -9.18 13.53 -34.43
C LEU A 466 -8.15 12.41 -34.36
N ILE A 467 -8.58 11.15 -34.56
CA ILE A 467 -7.71 9.97 -34.46
C ILE A 467 -6.84 9.83 -35.71
N ASP A 468 -7.38 10.00 -36.89
CA ASP A 468 -6.68 9.77 -38.17
C ASP A 468 -5.66 10.87 -38.48
N GLY A 469 -5.70 12.02 -37.80
CA GLY A 469 -4.74 13.12 -37.94
C GLY A 469 -4.59 13.64 -39.38
N LYS A 470 -5.35 13.10 -40.32
CA LYS A 470 -5.43 13.54 -41.69
C LYS A 470 -6.37 14.72 -41.73
N THR A 471 -5.82 15.94 -41.68
CA THR A 471 -6.41 17.02 -42.47
C THR A 471 -6.61 16.45 -43.85
N ILE A 472 -7.88 16.26 -44.24
CA ILE A 472 -8.22 16.10 -45.66
C ILE A 472 -7.95 17.47 -46.27
N GLY A 473 -6.70 17.80 -46.48
CA GLY A 473 -6.33 18.59 -47.66
C GLY A 473 -6.79 17.69 -48.81
N GLY A 474 -7.80 18.12 -49.51
CA GLY A 474 -8.23 17.42 -50.69
C GLY A 474 -6.97 17.09 -51.51
N PRO A 475 -6.95 15.95 -52.23
CA PRO A 475 -5.80 15.65 -53.06
C PRO A 475 -5.52 16.89 -53.87
N ASP A 476 -4.28 17.36 -53.86
CA ASP A 476 -3.83 18.46 -54.73
C ASP A 476 -3.89 17.86 -56.14
N ILE A 477 -5.11 17.97 -56.70
CA ILE A 477 -5.36 17.51 -58.05
C ILE A 477 -4.83 18.62 -58.92
N ASP A 478 -3.68 18.41 -59.52
CA ASP A 478 -3.15 19.24 -60.58
C ASP A 478 -4.16 19.20 -61.71
N THR A 479 -5.08 20.16 -61.68
CA THR A 479 -6.20 20.22 -62.63
C THR A 479 -5.63 20.74 -63.96
N PRO A 480 -5.65 19.94 -65.03
CA PRO A 480 -5.23 20.41 -66.33
C PRO A 480 -5.95 21.74 -66.70
N GLN A 481 -5.19 22.68 -67.24
CA GLN A 481 -5.68 24.04 -67.58
C GLN A 481 -7.00 24.05 -68.34
N ALA A 482 -7.28 22.96 -69.07
CA ALA A 482 -8.56 22.76 -69.81
C ALA A 482 -9.78 22.52 -68.91
N LEU A 483 -9.58 22.10 -67.66
CA LEU A 483 -10.61 21.84 -66.65
C LEU A 483 -10.67 22.91 -65.55
N ALA A 484 -9.78 23.92 -65.59
CA ALA A 484 -9.83 25.06 -64.70
C ALA A 484 -11.09 25.88 -64.94
N LEU A 485 -11.89 26.10 -63.92
CA LEU A 485 -13.07 26.90 -63.91
C LEU A 485 -12.76 28.34 -64.41
N ARG A 486 -13.25 28.76 -65.52
CA ARG A 486 -13.10 30.14 -66.01
C ARG A 486 -13.84 31.19 -65.15
N ARG A 487 -14.80 30.77 -64.33
CA ARG A 487 -15.49 31.57 -63.30
C ARG A 487 -15.83 30.69 -62.11
N GLU A 488 -15.56 31.16 -60.95
CA GLU A 488 -15.99 30.53 -59.71
C GLU A 488 -17.51 30.51 -59.61
N PRO A 489 -18.18 29.35 -59.48
CA PRO A 489 -19.63 29.29 -59.36
C PRO A 489 -20.05 29.95 -58.07
N LYS A 490 -20.68 31.10 -58.07
CA LYS A 490 -21.32 31.68 -56.89
C LYS A 490 -22.55 30.87 -56.52
N ALA A 491 -22.60 30.30 -55.34
CA ALA A 491 -23.77 29.61 -54.86
C ALA A 491 -24.97 30.55 -54.83
N ASN A 492 -26.00 30.28 -55.66
CA ASN A 492 -27.24 31.03 -55.56
C ASN A 492 -28.14 30.42 -54.50
N VAL A 493 -28.02 30.99 -53.29
CA VAL A 493 -28.77 30.54 -52.09
C VAL A 493 -30.27 30.80 -52.25
N GLU A 494 -30.68 31.81 -53.04
CA GLU A 494 -32.09 32.16 -53.32
C GLU A 494 -32.83 31.05 -54.04
N ARG A 495 -32.14 30.19 -54.79
CA ARG A 495 -32.74 29.02 -55.45
C ARG A 495 -33.31 28.00 -54.45
N TYR A 496 -32.81 27.94 -53.24
CA TYR A 496 -33.29 27.05 -52.20
C TYR A 496 -34.44 27.65 -51.39
N ASP A 497 -34.61 28.96 -51.40
CA ASP A 497 -35.75 29.63 -50.74
C ASP A 497 -37.06 29.33 -51.46
N GLY A 498 -37.01 29.11 -52.76
CA GLY A 498 -38.16 28.66 -53.58
C GLY A 498 -38.62 27.23 -53.21
N LEU A 499 -37.77 26.38 -52.66
CA LEU A 499 -38.14 25.04 -52.19
C LEU A 499 -38.84 25.11 -50.82
N ARG A 500 -38.45 26.06 -49.94
CA ARG A 500 -39.12 26.33 -48.67
C ARG A 500 -40.51 26.88 -48.83
N ALA A 501 -40.75 27.72 -49.81
CA ALA A 501 -42.11 28.28 -50.17
C ALA A 501 -43.07 27.20 -50.65
N ARG A 502 -42.59 26.14 -51.32
CA ARG A 502 -43.45 25.05 -51.85
C ARG A 502 -43.92 24.08 -50.76
N THR A 503 -43.18 23.95 -49.65
CA THR A 503 -43.56 23.07 -48.52
C THR A 503 -44.56 23.75 -47.57
N ALA A 504 -44.70 25.06 -47.59
CA ALA A 504 -45.65 25.78 -46.73
C ALA A 504 -47.08 25.92 -47.36
N GLY A 505 -47.31 25.50 -48.61
CA GLY A 505 -48.57 25.66 -49.33
C GLY A 505 -49.49 24.44 -49.42
N GLY A 506 -49.18 23.33 -48.77
CA GLY A 506 -50.00 22.11 -48.78
C GLY A 506 -50.95 22.04 -47.58
N ARG A 507 -51.98 22.88 -47.50
CA ARG A 507 -53.13 22.57 -46.65
C ARG A 507 -54.12 21.72 -47.44
N HIS A 508 -54.41 20.57 -46.86
CA HIS A 508 -55.48 19.68 -47.27
C HIS A 508 -56.83 20.43 -47.46
N ALA A 509 -57.47 20.22 -48.57
CA ALA A 509 -58.89 20.35 -48.72
C ALA A 509 -59.47 18.95 -48.94
N SER A 510 -60.47 18.63 -48.15
CA SER A 510 -61.41 17.51 -48.02
C SER A 510 -60.89 16.19 -47.56
#